data_bafb6b6f38fe9589afde01f6d2cb1234
#
_entry.id   bafb6b6f38fe9589afde01f6d2cb1234
#
_cell.length_a   1.000
_cell.length_b   1.000
_cell.length_c   1.000
_cell.angle_alpha   90.00
_cell.angle_beta   90.00
_cell.angle_gamma   90.00
#
_symmetry.space_group_name_H-M   'P 1'
#
loop_
_entity.id
_entity.type
_entity.pdbx_description
1 polymer ?
#
loop_
_entity_poly.entity_id
_entity_poly.type
_entity_poly.pdbx_seq_one_letter_code
_entity_poly.pdbx_strand_id
1 'polypeptide(L)'
;MISDRINFLSEKRLELGPWQAFERCLARLLQHGGFKDVKVVGGTGDLGADVLATRGKKLYVIQAKFRNSGTIGKKAVQEAINAMQEYGTDVCITATNRFFSSDARSFNKEKQDLGFKTYLWNRDFILNQSSEIAYYSRSKRKPRPYQQTAIDAIFKALELGSNKGLLTLATGLGKTVIASTFISDFLEENPSSNVLVLAHMSDLVRQLDEASWSQFSSDIETHVWTGGERPAFLKGVIFATWQSVLSAMTNGEIEKKQFDLIIVDECHHAPSESFSKILNELEPEFLLGVTATPWRGDNTSLKYLFGEPLFSMNVVEGMLQGYLSKVDYKMLTDGIDWQEINYLSKNGHTVKDLNERLYIPERDRGMVEEIVSTINATDNPRALVFCRSIKHAERLLVFFKMYDIKTSVLHSNLSRTERFNALAGFRTGKITALISIEMLNEGIDVPEVNIVCFARVTHSRRIFLQQLGRGLRLSDNKKEVKVLDFVADIRRVAEGVAINNEAKKFHGEEIINYPKGQIVQFSSDARNFFDQYLEDMSDISNLDESARLEFPD
;
A
#
# COMPACT_ATOMS: atom_id res chain seq x y z
N MET A 1 10.13 -34.99 -23.31
CA MET A 1 11.09 -33.95 -22.96
C MET A 1 10.32 -32.96 -22.14
N ILE A 2 10.40 -33.04 -20.81
CA ILE A 2 9.89 -32.01 -19.88
C ILE A 2 10.87 -30.87 -20.05
N SER A 3 10.45 -29.78 -20.66
CA SER A 3 11.22 -28.56 -20.80
C SER A 3 11.66 -28.14 -19.40
N ASP A 4 12.95 -27.88 -19.19
CA ASP A 4 13.52 -27.21 -18.02
C ASP A 4 12.97 -25.78 -17.93
N ARG A 5 11.67 -25.63 -17.73
CA ARG A 5 11.08 -24.31 -17.48
C ARG A 5 11.61 -23.84 -16.14
N ILE A 6 12.42 -22.81 -16.19
CA ILE A 6 12.82 -22.06 -14.99
C ILE A 6 11.51 -21.66 -14.29
N ASN A 7 11.39 -22.00 -13.01
CA ASN A 7 10.22 -21.68 -12.21
C ASN A 7 10.70 -20.88 -11.01
N PHE A 8 9.92 -19.89 -10.55
CA PHE A 8 10.24 -19.09 -9.36
C PHE A 8 10.52 -19.94 -8.12
N LEU A 9 10.07 -21.20 -8.12
CA LEU A 9 10.30 -22.19 -7.07
C LEU A 9 11.22 -23.32 -7.60
N SER A 10 12.44 -22.93 -7.96
CA SER A 10 13.47 -23.85 -8.48
C SER A 10 14.15 -24.65 -7.35
N GLU A 11 14.82 -25.77 -7.71
CA GLU A 11 15.67 -26.50 -6.77
C GLU A 11 16.74 -25.60 -6.11
N LYS A 12 17.35 -24.72 -6.91
CA LYS A 12 18.31 -23.74 -6.44
C LYS A 12 17.72 -22.82 -5.36
N ARG A 13 16.47 -22.40 -5.52
CA ARG A 13 15.74 -21.61 -4.52
C ARG A 13 15.53 -22.39 -3.23
N LEU A 14 15.14 -23.65 -3.32
CA LEU A 14 14.94 -24.53 -2.16
C LEU A 14 16.25 -24.84 -1.43
N GLU A 15 17.40 -24.78 -2.09
CA GLU A 15 18.70 -25.01 -1.49
C GLU A 15 19.30 -23.76 -0.83
N LEU A 16 19.25 -22.62 -1.52
CA LEU A 16 19.95 -21.40 -1.13
C LEU A 16 19.10 -20.47 -0.26
N GLY A 17 17.78 -20.56 -0.31
CA GLY A 17 16.88 -19.69 0.45
C GLY A 17 16.93 -18.23 -0.01
N PRO A 18 16.87 -17.25 0.89
CA PRO A 18 16.70 -17.36 2.36
C PRO A 18 15.31 -17.88 2.77
N TRP A 19 15.11 -18.12 4.07
CA TRP A 19 13.85 -18.67 4.59
C TRP A 19 12.63 -17.79 4.26
N GLN A 20 12.79 -16.46 4.29
CA GLN A 20 11.75 -15.52 3.90
C GLN A 20 11.34 -15.69 2.42
N ALA A 21 12.31 -15.92 1.54
CA ALA A 21 12.03 -16.22 0.14
C ALA A 21 11.27 -17.53 -0.03
N PHE A 22 11.53 -18.55 0.80
CA PHE A 22 10.77 -19.79 0.80
C PHE A 22 9.31 -19.58 1.19
N GLU A 23 9.03 -18.79 2.23
CA GLU A 23 7.66 -18.43 2.62
C GLU A 23 6.91 -17.73 1.48
N ARG A 24 7.54 -16.75 0.81
CA ARG A 24 6.94 -16.05 -0.33
C ARG A 24 6.73 -16.98 -1.54
N CYS A 25 7.66 -17.89 -1.82
CA CYS A 25 7.49 -18.89 -2.87
C CYS A 25 6.28 -19.80 -2.60
N LEU A 26 6.06 -20.23 -1.35
CA LEU A 26 4.86 -20.98 -0.97
C LEU A 26 3.59 -20.15 -1.15
N ALA A 27 3.60 -18.88 -0.73
CA ALA A 27 2.47 -17.99 -0.94
C ALA A 27 2.14 -17.82 -2.43
N ARG A 28 3.15 -17.57 -3.27
CA ARG A 28 2.99 -17.45 -4.71
C ARG A 28 2.52 -18.76 -5.36
N LEU A 29 3.02 -19.92 -4.89
CA LEU A 29 2.55 -21.23 -5.31
C LEU A 29 1.04 -21.40 -5.06
N LEU A 30 0.58 -21.03 -3.87
CA LEU A 30 -0.85 -21.06 -3.53
C LEU A 30 -1.66 -20.14 -4.46
N GLN A 31 -1.18 -18.93 -4.74
CA GLN A 31 -1.85 -17.98 -5.62
C GLN A 31 -1.98 -18.54 -7.05
N HIS A 32 -0.92 -19.13 -7.62
CA HIS A 32 -0.97 -19.79 -8.91
C HIS A 32 -1.88 -21.04 -8.88
N GLY A 33 -1.92 -21.75 -7.74
CA GLY A 33 -2.84 -22.87 -7.48
C GLY A 33 -4.32 -22.48 -7.31
N GLY A 34 -4.65 -21.18 -7.45
CA GLY A 34 -6.03 -20.68 -7.42
C GLY A 34 -6.57 -20.39 -6.02
N PHE A 35 -5.70 -20.29 -5.01
CA PHE A 35 -6.07 -19.74 -3.72
C PHE A 35 -6.25 -18.22 -3.83
N LYS A 36 -7.11 -17.67 -2.99
CA LYS A 36 -7.39 -16.23 -2.87
C LYS A 36 -6.87 -15.71 -1.53
N ASP A 37 -6.79 -14.39 -1.40
CA ASP A 37 -6.40 -13.67 -0.17
C ASP A 37 -5.09 -14.22 0.42
N VAL A 38 -4.18 -14.64 -0.46
CA VAL A 38 -2.89 -15.18 -0.05
C VAL A 38 -2.03 -14.07 0.54
N LYS A 39 -1.51 -14.30 1.75
CA LYS A 39 -0.69 -13.32 2.47
C LYS A 39 0.43 -13.99 3.23
N VAL A 40 1.62 -13.42 3.12
CA VAL A 40 2.76 -13.74 3.97
C VAL A 40 2.61 -12.99 5.28
N VAL A 41 2.53 -13.72 6.39
CA VAL A 41 2.36 -13.16 7.74
C VAL A 41 3.55 -13.45 8.66
N GLY A 42 4.49 -14.28 8.24
CA GLY A 42 5.68 -14.71 8.97
C GLY A 42 6.50 -13.58 9.58
N GLY A 43 7.07 -13.83 10.76
CA GLY A 43 7.90 -12.90 11.52
C GLY A 43 7.90 -13.21 13.01
N THR A 44 8.62 -12.42 13.81
CA THR A 44 8.64 -12.59 15.27
C THR A 44 7.22 -12.35 15.86
N GLY A 45 6.66 -13.36 16.53
CA GLY A 45 5.34 -13.30 17.15
C GLY A 45 4.18 -13.77 16.26
N ASP A 46 4.47 -14.50 15.18
CA ASP A 46 3.49 -15.04 14.22
C ASP A 46 2.72 -16.29 14.71
N LEU A 47 3.00 -16.73 15.94
CA LEU A 47 2.38 -17.92 16.56
C LEU A 47 2.47 -19.20 15.68
N GLY A 48 3.45 -19.24 14.76
CA GLY A 48 3.66 -20.34 13.84
C GLY A 48 2.85 -20.28 12.55
N ALA A 49 2.35 -19.12 12.15
CA ALA A 49 1.73 -18.90 10.85
C ALA A 49 2.67 -18.12 9.93
N ASP A 50 3.08 -18.68 8.80
CA ASP A 50 3.93 -17.98 7.83
C ASP A 50 3.12 -17.50 6.62
N VAL A 51 2.11 -18.27 6.18
CA VAL A 51 1.22 -17.88 5.08
C VAL A 51 -0.23 -18.19 5.44
N LEU A 52 -1.13 -17.26 5.12
CA LEU A 52 -2.58 -17.44 5.18
C LEU A 52 -3.16 -17.39 3.77
N ALA A 53 -4.20 -18.18 3.50
CA ALA A 53 -4.86 -18.22 2.20
C ALA A 53 -6.29 -18.71 2.31
N THR A 54 -7.14 -18.38 1.31
CA THR A 54 -8.51 -18.89 1.21
C THR A 54 -8.68 -19.76 -0.05
N ARG A 55 -9.48 -20.82 0.05
CA ARG A 55 -9.91 -21.61 -1.11
C ARG A 55 -11.36 -22.04 -0.93
N GLY A 56 -12.24 -21.53 -1.77
CA GLY A 56 -13.68 -21.68 -1.56
C GLY A 56 -14.11 -20.97 -0.27
N LYS A 57 -14.74 -21.72 0.65
CA LYS A 57 -15.16 -21.23 1.97
C LYS A 57 -14.17 -21.57 3.09
N LYS A 58 -13.04 -22.20 2.77
CA LYS A 58 -12.06 -22.66 3.76
C LYS A 58 -10.90 -21.70 3.88
N LEU A 59 -10.46 -21.51 5.12
CA LEU A 59 -9.28 -20.74 5.49
C LEU A 59 -8.11 -21.72 5.74
N TYR A 60 -6.95 -21.40 5.22
CA TYR A 60 -5.73 -22.19 5.31
C TYR A 60 -4.65 -21.41 6.04
N VAL A 61 -3.90 -22.10 6.89
CA VAL A 61 -2.64 -21.63 7.47
C VAL A 61 -1.50 -22.54 7.05
N ILE A 62 -0.38 -21.96 6.66
CA ILE A 62 0.83 -22.67 6.29
C ILE A 62 1.95 -22.24 7.23
N GLN A 63 2.58 -23.25 7.85
CA GLN A 63 3.83 -23.11 8.58
C GLN A 63 4.97 -23.58 7.69
N ALA A 64 5.91 -22.71 7.38
CA ALA A 64 7.09 -22.99 6.58
C ALA A 64 8.33 -23.25 7.45
N LYS A 65 9.06 -24.30 7.12
CA LYS A 65 10.32 -24.63 7.81
C LYS A 65 11.44 -24.80 6.79
N PHE A 66 12.27 -23.76 6.70
CA PHE A 66 13.47 -23.80 5.87
C PHE A 66 14.67 -24.31 6.70
N ARG A 67 15.43 -25.28 6.14
CA ARG A 67 16.67 -25.79 6.73
C ARG A 67 17.73 -26.03 5.68
N ASN A 68 18.99 -25.81 6.05
CA ASN A 68 20.13 -26.10 5.20
C ASN A 68 20.42 -27.60 5.14
N SER A 69 20.07 -28.37 6.19
CA SER A 69 20.27 -29.82 6.27
C SER A 69 19.32 -30.49 7.26
N GLY A 70 19.21 -31.82 7.18
CA GLY A 70 18.42 -32.64 8.10
C GLY A 70 16.93 -32.70 7.75
N THR A 71 16.14 -33.24 8.69
CA THR A 71 14.70 -33.44 8.57
C THR A 71 13.94 -32.56 9.54
N ILE A 72 12.63 -32.37 9.28
CA ILE A 72 11.71 -31.62 10.13
C ILE A 72 10.97 -32.59 11.05
N GLY A 73 11.02 -32.33 12.36
CA GLY A 73 10.39 -33.15 13.40
C GLY A 73 8.95 -32.71 13.72
N LYS A 74 8.30 -33.46 14.62
CA LYS A 74 6.89 -33.27 15.03
C LYS A 74 6.59 -31.88 15.62
N LYS A 75 7.57 -31.16 16.16
CA LYS A 75 7.38 -29.81 16.72
C LYS A 75 6.82 -28.84 15.68
N ALA A 76 7.28 -28.90 14.43
CA ALA A 76 6.80 -28.04 13.36
C ALA A 76 5.31 -28.32 13.00
N VAL A 77 4.89 -29.58 13.07
CA VAL A 77 3.49 -29.96 12.85
C VAL A 77 2.62 -29.43 13.99
N GLN A 78 3.11 -29.51 15.24
CA GLN A 78 2.40 -28.96 16.39
C GLN A 78 2.28 -27.42 16.29
N GLU A 79 3.32 -26.72 15.85
CA GLU A 79 3.27 -25.26 15.60
C GLU A 79 2.22 -24.92 14.55
N ALA A 80 2.11 -25.66 13.45
CA ALA A 80 1.07 -25.45 12.44
C ALA A 80 -0.35 -25.69 12.98
N ILE A 81 -0.54 -26.68 13.85
CA ILE A 81 -1.83 -26.94 14.52
C ILE A 81 -2.17 -25.81 15.51
N ASN A 82 -1.19 -25.32 16.27
CA ASN A 82 -1.40 -24.19 17.18
C ASN A 82 -1.80 -22.93 16.39
N ALA A 83 -1.11 -22.66 15.27
CA ALA A 83 -1.47 -21.57 14.37
C ALA A 83 -2.89 -21.73 13.81
N MET A 84 -3.29 -22.96 13.44
CA MET A 84 -4.65 -23.25 12.98
C MET A 84 -5.70 -22.87 14.03
N GLN A 85 -5.45 -23.15 15.30
CA GLN A 85 -6.36 -22.81 16.40
C GLN A 85 -6.41 -21.30 16.67
N GLU A 86 -5.24 -20.66 16.68
CA GLU A 86 -5.11 -19.23 16.96
C GLU A 86 -5.76 -18.36 15.88
N TYR A 87 -5.54 -18.70 14.60
CA TYR A 87 -6.12 -17.98 13.48
C TYR A 87 -7.53 -18.46 13.09
N GLY A 88 -8.06 -19.50 13.76
CA GLY A 88 -9.38 -20.05 13.48
C GLY A 88 -9.49 -20.58 12.05
N THR A 89 -8.42 -21.22 11.52
CA THR A 89 -8.40 -21.73 10.15
C THR A 89 -8.92 -23.16 10.07
N ASP A 90 -9.45 -23.55 8.90
CA ASP A 90 -10.04 -24.89 8.68
C ASP A 90 -8.99 -25.95 8.39
N VAL A 91 -7.83 -25.54 7.87
CA VAL A 91 -6.78 -26.44 7.37
C VAL A 91 -5.41 -25.87 7.73
N CYS A 92 -4.52 -26.72 8.22
CA CYS A 92 -3.12 -26.35 8.37
C CYS A 92 -2.20 -27.21 7.50
N ILE A 93 -1.14 -26.59 7.00
CA ILE A 93 -0.11 -27.20 6.19
C ILE A 93 1.25 -26.93 6.82
N THR A 94 2.03 -27.98 7.06
CA THR A 94 3.45 -27.82 7.39
C THR A 94 4.26 -28.03 6.12
N ALA A 95 5.00 -27.03 5.68
CA ALA A 95 5.80 -27.06 4.46
C ALA A 95 7.29 -26.98 4.76
N THR A 96 8.12 -27.69 3.99
CA THR A 96 9.58 -27.65 4.15
C THR A 96 10.32 -27.84 2.85
N ASN A 97 11.47 -27.17 2.71
CA ASN A 97 12.44 -27.39 1.63
C ASN A 97 13.23 -28.72 1.78
N ARG A 98 12.92 -29.53 2.79
CA ARG A 98 13.55 -30.82 3.09
C ARG A 98 12.49 -31.91 3.24
N PHE A 99 12.76 -32.90 4.05
CA PHE A 99 11.88 -34.04 4.32
C PHE A 99 11.45 -34.05 5.80
N PHE A 100 10.33 -34.71 6.06
CA PHE A 100 9.83 -34.93 7.41
C PHE A 100 10.43 -36.21 8.00
N SER A 101 10.73 -36.19 9.29
CA SER A 101 11.12 -37.37 10.06
C SER A 101 9.94 -38.35 10.19
N SER A 102 10.23 -39.59 10.61
CA SER A 102 9.21 -40.60 10.84
C SER A 102 8.22 -40.20 11.94
N ASP A 103 8.72 -39.60 13.03
CA ASP A 103 7.90 -39.11 14.14
C ASP A 103 6.98 -37.97 13.71
N ALA A 104 7.42 -37.07 12.83
CA ALA A 104 6.55 -36.01 12.28
C ALA A 104 5.43 -36.58 11.43
N ARG A 105 5.71 -37.57 10.58
CA ARG A 105 4.69 -38.25 9.76
C ARG A 105 3.68 -39.01 10.62
N SER A 106 4.15 -39.78 11.62
CA SER A 106 3.28 -40.51 12.54
C SER A 106 2.40 -39.57 13.36
N PHE A 107 2.98 -38.46 13.87
CA PHE A 107 2.25 -37.44 14.60
C PHE A 107 1.19 -36.73 13.72
N ASN A 108 1.53 -36.39 12.48
CA ASN A 108 0.56 -35.81 11.56
C ASN A 108 -0.63 -36.76 11.29
N LYS A 109 -0.37 -38.06 11.11
CA LYS A 109 -1.39 -39.07 10.92
C LYS A 109 -2.29 -39.21 12.16
N GLU A 110 -1.70 -39.26 13.36
CA GLU A 110 -2.44 -39.26 14.63
C GLU A 110 -3.42 -38.06 14.71
N LYS A 111 -2.95 -36.86 14.33
CA LYS A 111 -3.80 -35.66 14.35
C LYS A 111 -4.90 -35.71 13.28
N GLN A 112 -4.62 -36.29 12.11
CA GLN A 112 -5.66 -36.52 11.10
C GLN A 112 -6.74 -37.49 11.60
N ASP A 113 -6.35 -38.57 12.29
CA ASP A 113 -7.25 -39.54 12.89
C ASP A 113 -8.13 -38.90 13.99
N LEU A 114 -7.64 -37.87 14.66
CA LEU A 114 -8.37 -37.02 15.60
C LEU A 114 -9.26 -35.94 14.94
N GLY A 115 -9.32 -35.91 13.60
CA GLY A 115 -10.18 -35.01 12.83
C GLY A 115 -9.55 -33.66 12.42
N PHE A 116 -8.28 -33.42 12.74
CA PHE A 116 -7.58 -32.24 12.26
C PHE A 116 -7.26 -32.35 10.78
N LYS A 117 -7.54 -31.29 10.01
CA LYS A 117 -7.16 -31.21 8.58
C LYS A 117 -5.74 -30.67 8.47
N THR A 118 -4.76 -31.53 8.69
CA THR A 118 -3.33 -31.20 8.65
C THR A 118 -2.63 -31.97 7.53
N TYR A 119 -1.71 -31.29 6.80
CA TYR A 119 -1.00 -31.82 5.66
C TYR A 119 0.50 -31.50 5.73
N LEU A 120 1.31 -32.41 5.17
CA LEU A 120 2.76 -32.26 5.09
C LEU A 120 3.19 -32.04 3.64
N TRP A 121 3.82 -30.91 3.36
CA TRP A 121 4.41 -30.58 2.06
C TRP A 121 5.93 -30.64 2.17
N ASN A 122 6.53 -31.75 1.73
CA ASN A 122 7.99 -31.88 1.63
C ASN A 122 8.51 -31.29 0.31
N ARG A 123 9.83 -31.29 0.13
CA ARG A 123 10.51 -30.80 -1.08
C ARG A 123 9.90 -31.37 -2.35
N ASP A 124 9.76 -32.69 -2.43
CA ASP A 124 9.27 -33.36 -3.65
C ASP A 124 7.84 -32.96 -3.97
N PHE A 125 6.99 -32.92 -2.96
CA PHE A 125 5.61 -32.47 -3.14
C PHE A 125 5.55 -31.02 -3.66
N ILE A 126 6.35 -30.14 -3.08
CA ILE A 126 6.40 -28.70 -3.48
C ILE A 126 6.89 -28.59 -4.92
N LEU A 127 7.96 -29.28 -5.31
CA LEU A 127 8.48 -29.28 -6.67
C LEU A 127 7.47 -29.83 -7.68
N ASN A 128 6.80 -30.95 -7.36
CA ASN A 128 5.75 -31.51 -8.19
C ASN A 128 4.59 -30.54 -8.37
N GLN A 129 4.12 -29.92 -7.28
CA GLN A 129 3.07 -28.89 -7.38
C GLN A 129 3.53 -27.70 -8.23
N SER A 130 4.78 -27.27 -8.11
CA SER A 130 5.31 -26.14 -8.89
C SER A 130 5.40 -26.44 -10.39
N SER A 131 5.58 -27.69 -10.78
CA SER A 131 5.60 -28.12 -12.19
C SER A 131 4.22 -28.13 -12.84
N GLU A 132 3.16 -28.25 -12.03
CA GLU A 132 1.76 -28.35 -12.47
C GLU A 132 1.01 -27.01 -12.46
N ILE A 133 1.61 -25.94 -11.91
CA ILE A 133 0.94 -24.64 -11.86
C ILE A 133 0.76 -24.00 -13.23
N ALA A 134 -0.27 -23.19 -13.35
CA ALA A 134 -0.50 -22.40 -14.55
C ALA A 134 0.66 -21.38 -14.75
N TYR A 135 1.04 -21.15 -16.01
CA TYR A 135 2.08 -20.19 -16.39
C TYR A 135 1.79 -18.80 -15.83
N TYR A 136 0.53 -18.35 -15.95
CA TYR A 136 0.04 -17.14 -15.26
C TYR A 136 -0.94 -17.51 -14.15
N SER A 137 -0.90 -16.73 -13.07
CA SER A 137 -1.90 -16.83 -12.01
C SER A 137 -3.32 -16.56 -12.56
N ARG A 138 -4.32 -17.28 -12.03
CA ARG A 138 -5.74 -17.01 -12.33
C ARG A 138 -6.18 -15.59 -11.90
N SER A 139 -5.40 -14.93 -11.06
CA SER A 139 -5.61 -13.54 -10.62
C SER A 139 -4.96 -12.51 -11.55
N LYS A 140 -4.31 -12.93 -12.67
CA LYS A 140 -3.73 -11.98 -13.66
C LYS A 140 -4.82 -11.02 -14.12
N ARG A 141 -4.55 -9.75 -13.95
CA ARG A 141 -5.46 -8.67 -14.35
C ARG A 141 -5.10 -8.18 -15.73
N LYS A 142 -6.09 -8.06 -16.59
CA LYS A 142 -5.90 -7.34 -17.86
C LYS A 142 -5.76 -5.85 -17.56
N PRO A 143 -4.74 -5.17 -18.08
CA PRO A 143 -4.61 -3.72 -17.92
C PRO A 143 -5.86 -3.00 -18.43
N ARG A 144 -6.27 -1.95 -17.74
CA ARG A 144 -7.32 -1.04 -18.21
C ARG A 144 -6.80 -0.24 -19.41
N PRO A 145 -7.67 0.34 -20.25
CA PRO A 145 -7.22 1.06 -21.46
C PRO A 145 -6.10 2.07 -21.20
N TYR A 146 -6.26 2.95 -20.21
CA TYR A 146 -5.23 3.94 -19.87
C TYR A 146 -3.93 3.30 -19.32
N GLN A 147 -4.02 2.17 -18.62
CA GLN A 147 -2.85 1.43 -18.14
C GLN A 147 -2.08 0.84 -19.32
N GLN A 148 -2.79 0.31 -20.32
CA GLN A 148 -2.18 -0.15 -21.55
C GLN A 148 -1.52 1.01 -22.30
N THR A 149 -2.19 2.16 -22.43
CA THR A 149 -1.58 3.36 -23.04
C THR A 149 -0.30 3.79 -22.33
N ALA A 150 -0.26 3.69 -20.98
CA ALA A 150 0.95 4.01 -20.23
C ALA A 150 2.08 2.99 -20.51
N ILE A 151 1.77 1.69 -20.59
CA ILE A 151 2.72 0.63 -20.92
C ILE A 151 3.26 0.84 -22.34
N ASP A 152 2.38 1.07 -23.30
CA ASP A 152 2.76 1.32 -24.70
C ASP A 152 3.66 2.56 -24.84
N ALA A 153 3.42 3.59 -24.02
CA ALA A 153 4.28 4.80 -24.00
C ALA A 153 5.68 4.50 -23.48
N ILE A 154 5.84 3.57 -22.51
CA ILE A 154 7.15 3.15 -22.02
C ILE A 154 7.90 2.37 -23.11
N PHE A 155 7.25 1.38 -23.75
CA PHE A 155 7.88 0.61 -24.83
C PHE A 155 8.26 1.50 -26.00
N LYS A 156 7.40 2.43 -26.38
CA LYS A 156 7.72 3.41 -27.44
C LYS A 156 8.94 4.27 -27.08
N ALA A 157 9.11 4.66 -25.82
CA ALA A 157 10.29 5.41 -25.38
C ALA A 157 11.57 4.55 -25.51
N LEU A 158 11.50 3.26 -25.12
CA LEU A 158 12.60 2.30 -25.31
C LEU A 158 12.97 2.13 -26.80
N GLU A 159 11.99 1.90 -27.66
CA GLU A 159 12.18 1.75 -29.11
C GLU A 159 12.83 2.99 -29.74
N LEU A 160 12.52 4.19 -29.24
CA LEU A 160 13.12 5.45 -29.67
C LEU A 160 14.51 5.70 -29.06
N GLY A 161 15.07 4.74 -28.31
CA GLY A 161 16.40 4.84 -27.70
C GLY A 161 16.46 5.76 -26.47
N SER A 162 15.32 6.07 -25.83
CA SER A 162 15.34 6.76 -24.54
C SER A 162 15.87 5.83 -23.46
N ASN A 163 16.71 6.36 -22.57
CA ASN A 163 17.24 5.61 -21.43
C ASN A 163 16.51 5.93 -20.11
N LYS A 164 15.46 6.76 -20.15
CA LYS A 164 14.69 7.13 -18.97
C LYS A 164 13.27 7.52 -19.30
N GLY A 165 12.38 7.38 -18.31
CA GLY A 165 10.98 7.75 -18.39
C GLY A 165 10.36 8.04 -17.04
N LEU A 166 9.29 8.82 -17.02
CA LEU A 166 8.50 9.16 -15.83
C LEU A 166 7.04 8.81 -16.06
N LEU A 167 6.42 8.16 -15.07
CA LEU A 167 4.97 7.96 -15.00
C LEU A 167 4.40 8.76 -13.82
N THR A 168 3.41 9.59 -14.09
CA THR A 168 2.69 10.32 -13.06
C THR A 168 1.24 9.86 -12.98
N LEU A 169 0.91 9.11 -11.95
CA LEU A 169 -0.41 8.48 -11.80
C LEU A 169 -0.94 8.67 -10.39
N ALA A 170 -2.13 9.21 -10.25
CA ALA A 170 -2.77 9.36 -8.95
C ALA A 170 -2.88 8.03 -8.18
N THR A 171 -2.93 8.12 -6.86
CA THR A 171 -3.14 6.95 -5.99
C THR A 171 -4.47 6.28 -6.36
N GLY A 172 -4.48 4.95 -6.44
CA GLY A 172 -5.67 4.18 -6.82
C GLY A 172 -5.75 3.84 -8.31
N LEU A 173 -4.95 4.45 -9.18
CA LEU A 173 -4.93 4.17 -10.63
C LEU A 173 -4.09 2.94 -11.00
N GLY A 174 -3.51 2.23 -10.04
CA GLY A 174 -2.84 0.95 -10.28
C GLY A 174 -1.43 1.06 -10.84
N LYS A 175 -0.61 1.99 -10.32
CA LYS A 175 0.83 2.12 -10.63
C LYS A 175 1.56 0.76 -10.63
N THR A 176 1.33 -0.05 -9.60
CA THR A 176 1.93 -1.38 -9.47
C THR A 176 1.51 -2.33 -10.61
N VAL A 177 0.25 -2.27 -11.07
CA VAL A 177 -0.21 -3.10 -12.20
C VAL A 177 0.53 -2.71 -13.48
N ILE A 178 0.68 -1.40 -13.75
CA ILE A 178 1.43 -0.91 -14.92
C ILE A 178 2.88 -1.37 -14.84
N ALA A 179 3.56 -1.12 -13.72
CA ALA A 179 4.96 -1.49 -13.54
C ALA A 179 5.18 -3.00 -13.66
N SER A 180 4.33 -3.81 -13.00
CA SER A 180 4.46 -5.28 -13.03
C SER A 180 4.13 -5.86 -14.41
N THR A 181 3.15 -5.30 -15.14
CA THR A 181 2.85 -5.74 -16.51
C THR A 181 4.01 -5.38 -17.42
N PHE A 182 4.51 -4.14 -17.35
CA PHE A 182 5.68 -3.70 -18.13
C PHE A 182 6.91 -4.60 -17.86
N ILE A 183 7.22 -4.92 -16.59
CA ILE A 183 8.31 -5.84 -16.23
C ILE A 183 8.07 -7.22 -16.85
N SER A 184 6.86 -7.75 -16.76
CA SER A 184 6.51 -9.07 -17.30
C SER A 184 6.74 -9.12 -18.81
N ASP A 185 6.23 -8.12 -19.53
CA ASP A 185 6.31 -8.04 -20.98
C ASP A 185 7.78 -7.78 -21.42
N PHE A 186 8.51 -6.92 -20.70
CA PHE A 186 9.93 -6.67 -20.93
C PHE A 186 10.79 -7.94 -20.80
N LEU A 187 10.53 -8.74 -19.76
CA LEU A 187 11.25 -10.00 -19.52
C LEU A 187 10.83 -11.12 -20.49
N GLU A 188 9.62 -11.09 -21.05
CA GLU A 188 9.24 -12.01 -22.15
C GLU A 188 10.08 -11.74 -23.40
N GLU A 189 10.37 -10.47 -23.70
CA GLU A 189 11.24 -10.08 -24.83
C GLU A 189 12.74 -10.24 -24.50
N ASN A 190 13.11 -10.07 -23.22
CA ASN A 190 14.50 -10.07 -22.76
C ASN A 190 14.69 -11.04 -21.56
N PRO A 191 14.65 -12.37 -21.78
CA PRO A 191 14.60 -13.36 -20.67
C PRO A 191 15.86 -13.43 -19.79
N SER A 192 16.99 -12.89 -20.26
CA SER A 192 18.27 -12.86 -19.53
C SER A 192 18.44 -11.59 -18.68
N SER A 193 17.59 -10.60 -18.85
CA SER A 193 17.71 -9.31 -18.18
C SER A 193 17.39 -9.38 -16.70
N ASN A 194 18.03 -8.49 -15.93
CA ASN A 194 17.80 -8.29 -14.53
C ASN A 194 17.09 -6.96 -14.29
N VAL A 195 16.08 -6.98 -13.44
CA VAL A 195 15.26 -5.80 -13.11
C VAL A 195 15.43 -5.45 -11.64
N LEU A 196 15.65 -4.18 -11.34
CA LEU A 196 15.68 -3.66 -9.98
C LEU A 196 14.49 -2.73 -9.74
N VAL A 197 13.67 -3.04 -8.74
CA VAL A 197 12.56 -2.19 -8.30
C VAL A 197 12.93 -1.59 -6.95
N LEU A 198 13.08 -0.27 -6.91
CA LEU A 198 13.49 0.47 -5.73
C LEU A 198 12.31 1.12 -5.02
N ALA A 199 12.27 0.99 -3.70
CA ALA A 199 11.36 1.72 -2.82
C ALA A 199 12.09 2.21 -1.56
N HIS A 200 11.45 3.11 -0.80
CA HIS A 200 12.10 3.73 0.36
C HIS A 200 11.86 2.98 1.69
N MET A 201 10.91 2.05 1.75
CA MET A 201 10.55 1.30 2.98
C MET A 201 10.49 -0.20 2.73
N SER A 202 10.95 -1.00 3.70
CA SER A 202 10.95 -2.46 3.62
C SER A 202 9.55 -3.07 3.45
N ASP A 203 8.54 -2.50 4.09
CA ASP A 203 7.17 -2.99 3.96
C ASP A 203 6.60 -2.72 2.56
N LEU A 204 6.95 -1.57 1.97
CA LEU A 204 6.57 -1.24 0.59
C LEU A 204 7.24 -2.18 -0.42
N VAL A 205 8.53 -2.49 -0.22
CA VAL A 205 9.27 -3.46 -1.04
C VAL A 205 8.56 -4.82 -1.06
N ARG A 206 8.17 -5.35 0.10
CA ARG A 206 7.44 -6.62 0.20
C ARG A 206 6.08 -6.55 -0.47
N GLN A 207 5.36 -5.46 -0.31
CA GLN A 207 4.06 -5.27 -0.95
C GLN A 207 4.15 -5.18 -2.47
N LEU A 208 5.18 -4.54 -3.01
CA LEU A 208 5.43 -4.47 -4.45
C LEU A 208 5.73 -5.86 -5.01
N ASP A 209 6.58 -6.66 -4.34
CA ASP A 209 6.83 -8.05 -4.71
C ASP A 209 5.52 -8.86 -4.74
N GLU A 210 4.79 -8.91 -3.61
CA GLU A 210 3.55 -9.67 -3.49
C GLU A 210 2.47 -9.23 -4.50
N ALA A 211 2.31 -7.93 -4.72
CA ALA A 211 1.33 -7.40 -5.67
C ALA A 211 1.69 -7.74 -7.13
N SER A 212 2.98 -7.88 -7.44
CA SER A 212 3.48 -8.19 -8.77
C SER A 212 3.25 -9.65 -9.17
N TRP A 213 3.13 -10.58 -8.24
CA TRP A 213 2.94 -12.01 -8.54
C TRP A 213 1.72 -12.30 -9.40
N SER A 214 0.67 -11.49 -9.30
CA SER A 214 -0.53 -11.66 -10.13
C SER A 214 -0.29 -11.38 -11.60
N GLN A 215 0.72 -10.58 -11.95
CA GLN A 215 1.06 -10.20 -13.32
C GLN A 215 2.20 -11.04 -13.88
N PHE A 216 3.07 -11.56 -13.02
CA PHE A 216 4.23 -12.32 -13.41
C PHE A 216 3.89 -13.76 -13.80
N SER A 217 4.54 -14.24 -14.85
CA SER A 217 4.54 -15.65 -15.23
C SER A 217 5.33 -16.50 -14.22
N SER A 218 5.11 -17.81 -14.24
CA SER A 218 5.76 -18.73 -13.28
C SER A 218 7.27 -18.84 -13.45
N ASP A 219 7.84 -18.43 -14.56
CA ASP A 219 9.27 -18.45 -14.86
C ASP A 219 10.02 -17.20 -14.40
N ILE A 220 9.33 -16.13 -13.99
CA ILE A 220 9.97 -14.92 -13.44
C ILE A 220 10.30 -15.16 -11.96
N GLU A 221 11.60 -15.21 -11.64
CA GLU A 221 12.06 -15.23 -10.24
C GLU A 221 11.98 -13.85 -9.62
N THR A 222 11.56 -13.77 -8.34
CA THR A 222 11.54 -12.52 -7.58
C THR A 222 12.35 -12.65 -6.30
N HIS A 223 12.98 -11.56 -5.89
CA HIS A 223 13.82 -11.46 -4.71
C HIS A 223 13.49 -10.19 -3.94
N VAL A 224 13.61 -10.25 -2.62
CA VAL A 224 13.49 -9.08 -1.74
C VAL A 224 14.83 -8.78 -1.12
N TRP A 225 15.22 -7.51 -1.13
CA TRP A 225 16.47 -7.01 -0.55
C TRP A 225 16.19 -5.84 0.39
N THR A 226 16.21 -6.12 1.68
CA THR A 226 15.95 -5.14 2.75
C THR A 226 16.97 -5.32 3.87
N GLY A 227 16.95 -4.47 4.91
CA GLY A 227 17.85 -4.63 6.06
C GLY A 227 17.70 -5.96 6.82
N GLY A 228 16.59 -6.69 6.65
CA GLY A 228 16.32 -7.99 7.29
C GLY A 228 16.33 -9.18 6.34
N GLU A 229 16.55 -8.97 5.05
CA GLU A 229 16.54 -10.03 4.05
C GLU A 229 17.46 -9.68 2.88
N ARG A 230 18.27 -10.65 2.47
CA ARG A 230 19.20 -10.51 1.34
C ARG A 230 18.96 -11.62 0.32
N PRO A 231 18.92 -11.31 -0.98
CA PRO A 231 18.83 -12.33 -2.02
C PRO A 231 20.08 -13.22 -2.04
N ALA A 232 19.88 -14.52 -2.24
CA ALA A 232 20.99 -15.47 -2.35
C ALA A 232 21.75 -15.33 -3.68
N PHE A 233 21.09 -14.75 -4.70
CA PHE A 233 21.65 -14.44 -6.00
C PHE A 233 20.85 -13.32 -6.66
N LEU A 234 21.48 -12.58 -7.57
CA LEU A 234 20.87 -11.45 -8.27
C LEU A 234 20.49 -11.87 -9.71
N LYS A 235 19.28 -12.40 -9.87
CA LYS A 235 18.71 -12.77 -11.16
C LYS A 235 17.19 -12.53 -11.17
N GLY A 236 16.64 -12.12 -12.30
CA GLY A 236 15.22 -11.85 -12.44
C GLY A 236 14.85 -10.48 -11.85
N VAL A 237 13.81 -10.40 -11.04
CA VAL A 237 13.31 -9.14 -10.47
C VAL A 237 13.70 -9.01 -9.00
N ILE A 238 14.48 -7.99 -8.70
CA ILE A 238 14.94 -7.68 -7.34
C ILE A 238 14.17 -6.47 -6.82
N PHE A 239 13.34 -6.67 -5.81
CA PHE A 239 12.67 -5.61 -5.07
C PHE A 239 13.53 -5.19 -3.89
N ALA A 240 13.98 -3.95 -3.84
CA ALA A 240 14.96 -3.52 -2.84
C ALA A 240 14.65 -2.17 -2.21
N THR A 241 15.10 -2.00 -0.96
CA THR A 241 15.24 -0.64 -0.40
C THR A 241 16.51 0.00 -0.97
N TRP A 242 16.45 1.30 -1.27
CA TRP A 242 17.62 2.03 -1.76
C TRP A 242 18.81 1.96 -0.77
N GLN A 243 18.56 1.90 0.54
CA GLN A 243 19.60 1.77 1.56
C GLN A 243 20.36 0.44 1.43
N SER A 244 19.63 -0.66 1.16
CA SER A 244 20.27 -1.98 0.96
C SER A 244 21.14 -2.01 -0.29
N VAL A 245 20.67 -1.40 -1.38
CA VAL A 245 21.43 -1.29 -2.62
C VAL A 245 22.66 -0.42 -2.44
N LEU A 246 22.54 0.76 -1.80
CA LEU A 246 23.66 1.65 -1.53
C LEU A 246 24.74 0.96 -0.70
N SER A 247 24.35 0.21 0.35
CA SER A 247 25.28 -0.56 1.16
C SER A 247 26.02 -1.60 0.32
N ALA A 248 25.32 -2.34 -0.53
CA ALA A 248 25.93 -3.36 -1.39
C ALA A 248 26.86 -2.77 -2.45
N MET A 249 26.52 -1.62 -3.04
CA MET A 249 27.41 -0.90 -3.95
C MET A 249 28.70 -0.45 -3.23
N THR A 250 28.56 0.10 -2.02
CA THR A 250 29.72 0.54 -1.21
C THR A 250 30.65 -0.63 -0.88
N ASN A 251 30.09 -1.84 -0.71
CA ASN A 251 30.84 -3.06 -0.44
C ASN A 251 31.40 -3.74 -1.71
N GLY A 252 31.13 -3.20 -2.93
CA GLY A 252 31.55 -3.79 -4.18
C GLY A 252 30.80 -5.08 -4.57
N GLU A 253 29.58 -5.26 -4.08
CA GLU A 253 28.78 -6.47 -4.30
C GLU A 253 27.84 -6.35 -5.51
N ILE A 254 27.67 -5.16 -6.06
CA ILE A 254 26.89 -4.86 -7.25
C ILE A 254 27.83 -4.25 -8.28
N GLU A 255 27.81 -4.81 -9.47
CA GLU A 255 28.58 -4.30 -10.62
C GLU A 255 27.78 -3.22 -11.37
N LYS A 256 28.49 -2.34 -12.08
CA LYS A 256 27.88 -1.46 -13.08
C LYS A 256 27.16 -2.32 -14.12
N LYS A 257 25.99 -1.87 -14.57
CA LYS A 257 25.14 -2.61 -15.53
C LYS A 257 24.69 -3.99 -15.04
N GLN A 258 24.65 -4.21 -13.72
CA GLN A 258 24.08 -5.42 -13.13
C GLN A 258 22.58 -5.55 -13.43
N PHE A 259 21.89 -4.42 -13.63
CA PHE A 259 20.46 -4.32 -13.89
C PHE A 259 20.22 -3.58 -15.20
N ASP A 260 19.49 -4.22 -16.11
CA ASP A 260 19.13 -3.65 -17.41
C ASP A 260 18.00 -2.62 -17.25
N LEU A 261 17.06 -2.90 -16.36
CA LEU A 261 15.93 -2.05 -16.03
C LEU A 261 15.91 -1.68 -14.54
N ILE A 262 15.80 -0.39 -14.24
CA ILE A 262 15.56 0.09 -12.87
C ILE A 262 14.23 0.83 -12.82
N ILE A 263 13.35 0.42 -11.91
CA ILE A 263 12.09 1.10 -11.63
C ILE A 263 12.14 1.68 -10.22
N VAL A 264 11.77 2.94 -10.09
CA VAL A 264 11.75 3.66 -8.81
C VAL A 264 10.31 3.99 -8.46
N ASP A 265 9.76 3.27 -7.47
CA ASP A 265 8.43 3.58 -6.95
C ASP A 265 8.50 4.76 -5.97
N GLU A 266 7.46 5.61 -6.00
CA GLU A 266 7.39 6.89 -5.30
C GLU A 266 8.68 7.73 -5.52
N CYS A 267 9.07 7.86 -6.80
CA CYS A 267 10.33 8.45 -7.23
C CYS A 267 10.54 9.92 -6.81
N HIS A 268 9.51 10.58 -6.28
CA HIS A 268 9.63 11.90 -5.66
C HIS A 268 10.53 11.90 -4.40
N HIS A 269 10.91 10.73 -3.86
CA HIS A 269 11.95 10.59 -2.84
C HIS A 269 13.38 10.52 -3.41
N ALA A 270 13.53 10.30 -4.72
CA ALA A 270 14.81 10.09 -5.41
C ALA A 270 15.80 11.28 -5.39
N PRO A 271 15.36 12.57 -5.30
CA PRO A 271 16.29 13.69 -5.28
C PRO A 271 17.21 13.80 -4.06
N SER A 272 17.15 12.87 -3.10
CA SER A 272 18.16 12.83 -2.04
C SER A 272 19.54 12.49 -2.63
N GLU A 273 20.59 13.10 -2.10
CA GLU A 273 21.98 12.92 -2.57
C GLU A 273 22.39 11.43 -2.64
N SER A 274 22.05 10.67 -1.60
CA SER A 274 22.36 9.23 -1.54
C SER A 274 21.64 8.41 -2.59
N PHE A 275 20.39 8.77 -2.93
CA PHE A 275 19.60 8.05 -3.92
C PHE A 275 20.05 8.39 -5.33
N SER A 276 20.32 9.67 -5.61
CA SER A 276 20.87 10.12 -6.90
C SER A 276 22.21 9.44 -7.22
N LYS A 277 23.05 9.19 -6.19
CA LYS A 277 24.30 8.46 -6.34
C LYS A 277 24.07 7.04 -6.89
N ILE A 278 23.11 6.30 -6.34
CA ILE A 278 22.76 4.95 -6.82
C ILE A 278 22.41 4.98 -8.31
N LEU A 279 21.50 5.86 -8.69
CA LEU A 279 21.00 5.93 -10.07
C LEU A 279 22.11 6.30 -11.09
N ASN A 280 23.03 7.16 -10.67
CA ASN A 280 24.15 7.58 -11.53
C ASN A 280 25.23 6.49 -11.67
N GLU A 281 25.42 5.62 -10.67
CA GLU A 281 26.49 4.61 -10.68
C GLU A 281 26.05 3.28 -11.31
N LEU A 282 24.75 2.92 -11.29
CA LEU A 282 24.28 1.62 -11.79
C LEU A 282 24.16 1.54 -13.32
N GLU A 283 24.06 2.65 -14.02
CA GLU A 283 24.02 2.76 -15.50
C GLU A 283 23.03 1.75 -16.16
N PRO A 284 21.72 1.72 -15.82
CA PRO A 284 20.77 0.82 -16.45
C PRO A 284 20.54 1.19 -17.93
N GLU A 285 20.07 0.24 -18.73
CA GLU A 285 19.59 0.52 -20.08
C GLU A 285 18.37 1.44 -20.06
N PHE A 286 17.45 1.22 -19.10
CA PHE A 286 16.30 2.08 -18.89
C PHE A 286 16.00 2.34 -17.42
N LEU A 287 15.75 3.60 -17.08
CA LEU A 287 15.37 4.07 -15.75
C LEU A 287 13.94 4.61 -15.76
N LEU A 288 13.01 3.97 -15.05
CA LEU A 288 11.62 4.37 -14.96
C LEU A 288 11.30 4.92 -13.57
N GLY A 289 10.90 6.18 -13.48
CA GLY A 289 10.31 6.76 -12.27
C GLY A 289 8.80 6.60 -12.28
N VAL A 290 8.23 6.22 -11.13
CA VAL A 290 6.77 6.11 -10.93
C VAL A 290 6.39 6.90 -9.70
N THR A 291 5.42 7.81 -9.81
CA THR A 291 4.94 8.62 -8.66
C THR A 291 3.47 8.98 -8.76
N ALA A 292 2.84 9.22 -7.62
CA ALA A 292 1.47 9.76 -7.57
C ALA A 292 1.45 11.28 -7.71
N THR A 293 2.53 11.94 -7.33
CA THR A 293 2.62 13.40 -7.27
C THR A 293 3.89 13.87 -7.96
N PRO A 294 3.78 14.60 -9.07
CA PRO A 294 4.95 15.18 -9.73
C PRO A 294 5.55 16.36 -8.95
N TRP A 295 4.89 16.81 -7.88
CA TRP A 295 5.19 18.03 -7.17
C TRP A 295 6.03 17.79 -5.91
N ARG A 296 7.26 18.20 -5.95
CA ARG A 296 7.95 18.91 -4.85
C ARG A 296 8.07 20.36 -5.26
N GLY A 297 8.25 21.26 -4.32
CA GLY A 297 8.45 22.69 -4.60
C GLY A 297 9.62 23.03 -5.55
N ASP A 298 10.41 22.03 -5.97
CA ASP A 298 11.42 22.10 -7.02
C ASP A 298 11.13 21.08 -8.15
N ASN A 299 10.16 21.37 -8.97
CA ASN A 299 9.78 20.55 -10.14
C ASN A 299 10.96 20.20 -11.09
N THR A 300 12.10 20.84 -10.92
CA THR A 300 13.27 20.67 -11.79
C THR A 300 14.00 19.35 -11.56
N SER A 301 14.00 18.79 -10.33
CA SER A 301 14.85 17.64 -10.02
C SER A 301 14.32 16.30 -10.55
N LEU A 302 13.00 16.07 -10.58
CA LEU A 302 12.43 14.81 -11.11
C LEU A 302 12.57 14.74 -12.63
N LYS A 303 12.30 15.83 -13.34
CA LYS A 303 12.50 15.91 -14.78
C LYS A 303 13.96 15.72 -15.17
N TYR A 304 14.89 16.20 -14.36
CA TYR A 304 16.31 15.98 -14.61
C TYR A 304 16.68 14.49 -14.51
N LEU A 305 16.17 13.80 -13.48
CA LEU A 305 16.47 12.37 -13.25
C LEU A 305 15.75 11.45 -14.23
N PHE A 306 14.45 11.66 -14.45
CA PHE A 306 13.58 10.71 -15.17
C PHE A 306 13.06 11.21 -16.53
N GLY A 307 13.32 12.45 -16.90
CA GLY A 307 12.79 13.07 -18.13
C GLY A 307 11.37 13.62 -17.97
N GLU A 308 10.78 14.06 -19.07
CA GLU A 308 9.37 14.47 -19.11
C GLU A 308 8.46 13.26 -18.90
N PRO A 309 7.25 13.45 -18.34
CA PRO A 309 6.29 12.37 -18.17
C PRO A 309 5.92 11.71 -19.50
N LEU A 310 6.15 10.41 -19.62
CA LEU A 310 5.68 9.59 -20.75
C LEU A 310 4.17 9.43 -20.74
N PHE A 311 3.60 9.36 -19.53
CA PHE A 311 2.17 9.30 -19.30
C PHE A 311 1.82 9.98 -17.97
N SER A 312 0.68 10.68 -17.98
CA SER A 312 0.16 11.35 -16.78
C SER A 312 -1.35 11.14 -16.68
N MET A 313 -1.85 10.85 -15.47
CA MET A 313 -3.27 10.85 -15.14
C MET A 313 -3.45 11.28 -13.69
N ASN A 314 -4.08 12.43 -13.48
CA ASN A 314 -4.33 12.96 -12.15
C ASN A 314 -5.63 12.38 -11.53
N VAL A 315 -5.95 12.80 -10.29
CA VAL A 315 -7.16 12.33 -9.57
C VAL A 315 -8.43 12.72 -10.30
N VAL A 316 -8.49 13.96 -10.82
CA VAL A 316 -9.65 14.52 -11.49
C VAL A 316 -9.95 13.74 -12.76
N GLU A 317 -8.93 13.54 -13.61
CA GLU A 317 -9.05 12.75 -14.83
C GLU A 317 -9.50 11.31 -14.52
N GLY A 318 -8.93 10.69 -13.47
CA GLY A 318 -9.31 9.36 -13.03
C GLY A 318 -10.78 9.25 -12.59
N MET A 319 -11.31 10.27 -11.92
CA MET A 319 -12.73 10.34 -11.52
C MET A 319 -13.65 10.58 -12.73
N LEU A 320 -13.28 11.53 -13.60
CA LEU A 320 -14.07 11.88 -14.77
C LEU A 320 -14.19 10.72 -15.76
N GLN A 321 -13.11 9.97 -15.95
CA GLN A 321 -13.10 8.76 -16.79
C GLN A 321 -13.69 7.53 -16.09
N GLY A 322 -14.15 7.65 -14.84
CA GLY A 322 -14.77 6.57 -14.09
C GLY A 322 -13.79 5.48 -13.62
N TYR A 323 -12.48 5.76 -13.58
CA TYR A 323 -11.46 4.85 -13.04
C TYR A 323 -11.27 4.98 -11.53
N LEU A 324 -11.71 6.08 -10.96
CA LEU A 324 -11.81 6.35 -9.53
C LEU A 324 -13.27 6.63 -9.14
N SER A 325 -13.62 6.35 -7.89
CA SER A 325 -14.94 6.64 -7.34
C SER A 325 -15.15 8.14 -7.21
N LYS A 326 -16.38 8.61 -7.42
CA LYS A 326 -16.78 10.01 -7.11
C LYS A 326 -16.69 10.25 -5.61
N VAL A 327 -16.57 11.51 -5.21
CA VAL A 327 -16.44 11.94 -3.82
C VAL A 327 -17.63 12.79 -3.42
N ASP A 328 -18.31 12.39 -2.34
CA ASP A 328 -19.22 13.24 -1.59
C ASP A 328 -18.47 13.82 -0.39
N TYR A 329 -18.05 15.08 -0.48
CA TYR A 329 -17.19 15.73 0.50
C TYR A 329 -18.00 16.60 1.45
N LYS A 330 -17.95 16.27 2.74
CA LYS A 330 -18.60 17.01 3.81
C LYS A 330 -17.55 17.59 4.75
N MET A 331 -17.45 18.91 4.79
CA MET A 331 -16.65 19.60 5.76
C MET A 331 -17.47 19.94 6.98
N LEU A 332 -16.99 19.55 8.15
CA LEU A 332 -17.62 19.76 9.44
C LEU A 332 -16.74 20.69 10.26
N THR A 333 -17.22 21.91 10.44
CA THR A 333 -16.59 22.88 11.34
C THR A 333 -17.42 22.91 12.63
N ASP A 334 -16.76 22.64 13.73
CA ASP A 334 -17.33 23.01 15.03
C ASP A 334 -17.14 24.53 15.24
N GLY A 335 -17.84 25.08 16.23
CA GLY A 335 -17.85 26.51 16.55
C GLY A 335 -16.48 27.03 17.03
N ILE A 336 -15.47 26.88 16.18
CA ILE A 336 -14.14 27.46 16.39
C ILE A 336 -14.30 28.97 16.38
N ASP A 337 -13.92 29.64 17.47
CA ASP A 337 -13.80 31.08 17.47
C ASP A 337 -12.60 31.51 16.63
N TRP A 338 -12.87 31.89 15.39
CA TRP A 338 -11.85 32.36 14.44
C TRP A 338 -11.17 33.64 14.89
N GLN A 339 -11.81 34.45 15.76
CA GLN A 339 -11.19 35.61 16.36
C GLN A 339 -10.13 35.21 17.38
N GLU A 340 -10.36 34.16 18.13
CA GLU A 340 -9.37 33.60 19.06
C GLU A 340 -8.18 33.00 18.28
N ILE A 341 -8.40 32.32 17.18
CA ILE A 341 -7.34 31.77 16.33
C ILE A 341 -6.49 32.89 15.72
N ASN A 342 -7.11 33.96 15.21
CA ASN A 342 -6.43 35.12 14.70
C ASN A 342 -5.57 35.80 15.80
N TYR A 343 -6.10 35.95 17.02
CA TYR A 343 -5.39 36.47 18.16
C TYR A 343 -4.17 35.59 18.52
N LEU A 344 -4.32 34.28 18.55
CA LEU A 344 -3.25 33.35 18.88
C LEU A 344 -2.16 33.31 17.79
N SER A 345 -2.53 33.40 16.53
CA SER A 345 -1.61 33.51 15.41
C SER A 345 -0.76 34.78 15.50
N LYS A 346 -1.38 35.93 15.74
CA LYS A 346 -0.68 37.24 15.94
C LYS A 346 0.26 37.23 17.16
N ASN A 347 0.01 36.36 18.14
CA ASN A 347 0.86 36.19 19.33
C ASN A 347 1.96 35.14 19.17
N GLY A 348 2.24 34.68 17.95
CA GLY A 348 3.40 33.88 17.62
C GLY A 348 3.27 32.38 17.95
N HIS A 349 2.05 31.89 18.12
CA HIS A 349 1.80 30.45 18.26
C HIS A 349 2.04 29.69 16.95
N THR A 350 2.66 28.51 17.06
CA THR A 350 2.93 27.66 15.91
C THR A 350 1.68 26.91 15.47
N VAL A 351 1.68 26.37 14.26
CA VAL A 351 0.62 25.46 13.77
C VAL A 351 0.39 24.31 14.76
N LYS A 352 1.44 23.80 15.38
CA LYS A 352 1.38 22.78 16.40
C LYS A 352 0.62 23.24 17.65
N ASP A 353 0.92 24.43 18.14
CA ASP A 353 0.26 25.00 19.33
C ASP A 353 -1.23 25.25 19.08
N LEU A 354 -1.58 25.74 17.89
CA LEU A 354 -2.97 25.91 17.46
C LEU A 354 -3.71 24.59 17.36
N ASN A 355 -3.08 23.56 16.81
CA ASN A 355 -3.66 22.21 16.72
C ASN A 355 -3.85 21.54 18.08
N GLU A 356 -2.97 21.78 19.05
CA GLU A 356 -3.12 21.27 20.41
C GLU A 356 -4.29 21.91 21.17
N ARG A 357 -4.55 23.20 20.93
CA ARG A 357 -5.65 23.96 21.57
C ARG A 357 -7.02 23.70 20.93
N LEU A 358 -7.07 23.27 19.66
CA LEU A 358 -8.31 22.84 19.00
C LEU A 358 -8.86 21.50 19.56
N TYR A 359 -8.24 20.98 20.59
CA TYR A 359 -8.55 19.70 21.19
C TYR A 359 -9.55 19.87 22.33
N ILE A 360 -10.84 19.70 22.05
CA ILE A 360 -11.93 19.73 23.03
C ILE A 360 -12.55 18.32 23.13
N PRO A 361 -12.68 17.71 24.32
CA PRO A 361 -13.28 16.35 24.47
C PRO A 361 -14.70 16.23 23.92
N GLU A 362 -15.51 17.26 24.01
CA GLU A 362 -16.88 17.33 23.47
C GLU A 362 -16.90 17.21 21.94
N ARG A 363 -15.83 17.66 21.29
CA ARG A 363 -15.62 17.56 19.86
C ARG A 363 -15.49 16.11 19.39
N ASP A 364 -14.71 15.27 20.11
CA ASP A 364 -14.51 13.86 19.77
C ASP A 364 -15.84 13.11 19.77
N ARG A 365 -16.75 13.45 20.69
CA ARG A 365 -18.09 12.88 20.75
C ARG A 365 -18.92 13.29 19.51
N GLY A 366 -18.97 14.57 19.21
CA GLY A 366 -19.68 15.08 18.03
C GLY A 366 -19.16 14.52 16.72
N MET A 367 -17.82 14.36 16.60
CA MET A 367 -17.21 13.68 15.46
C MET A 367 -17.71 12.24 15.32
N VAL A 368 -17.70 11.46 16.41
CA VAL A 368 -18.15 10.07 16.37
C VAL A 368 -19.64 9.98 16.06
N GLU A 369 -20.48 10.86 16.59
CA GLU A 369 -21.91 10.95 16.29
C GLU A 369 -22.15 11.14 14.79
N GLU A 370 -21.43 12.03 14.14
CA GLU A 370 -21.54 12.27 12.69
C GLU A 370 -21.03 11.09 11.86
N ILE A 371 -19.90 10.48 12.27
CA ILE A 371 -19.38 9.27 11.62
C ILE A 371 -20.40 8.13 11.73
N VAL A 372 -20.99 7.92 12.91
CA VAL A 372 -22.01 6.89 13.16
C VAL A 372 -23.26 7.16 12.32
N SER A 373 -23.73 8.40 12.26
CA SER A 373 -24.83 8.80 11.38
C SER A 373 -24.56 8.44 9.91
N THR A 374 -23.35 8.74 9.45
CA THR A 374 -22.91 8.42 8.08
C THR A 374 -22.78 6.91 7.86
N ILE A 375 -22.25 6.16 8.83
CA ILE A 375 -22.19 4.70 8.81
C ILE A 375 -23.58 4.10 8.66
N ASN A 376 -24.54 4.54 9.46
CA ASN A 376 -25.91 4.03 9.45
C ASN A 376 -26.66 4.37 8.16
N ALA A 377 -26.29 5.46 7.49
CA ALA A 377 -26.84 5.88 6.20
C ALA A 377 -26.10 5.32 4.97
N THR A 378 -25.16 4.38 5.16
CA THR A 378 -24.34 3.84 4.09
C THR A 378 -24.48 2.32 4.02
N ASP A 379 -24.70 1.79 2.82
CA ASP A 379 -24.75 0.35 2.58
C ASP A 379 -23.36 -0.27 2.73
N ASN A 380 -23.27 -1.37 3.47
CA ASN A 380 -22.01 -2.08 3.74
C ASN A 380 -20.86 -1.13 4.17
N PRO A 381 -21.03 -0.34 5.23
CA PRO A 381 -20.11 0.73 5.58
C PRO A 381 -18.73 0.20 5.95
N ARG A 382 -17.70 0.88 5.45
CA ARG A 382 -16.28 0.70 5.76
C ARG A 382 -15.67 2.06 5.99
N ALA A 383 -15.63 2.48 7.25
CA ALA A 383 -15.12 3.79 7.65
C ALA A 383 -13.64 3.73 8.01
N LEU A 384 -12.82 4.52 7.33
CA LEU A 384 -11.42 4.72 7.63
C LEU A 384 -11.24 6.08 8.28
N VAL A 385 -10.80 6.11 9.55
CA VAL A 385 -10.67 7.33 10.35
C VAL A 385 -9.20 7.63 10.58
N PHE A 386 -8.71 8.73 10.02
CA PHE A 386 -7.34 9.20 10.24
C PHE A 386 -7.27 10.10 11.47
N CYS A 387 -6.47 9.73 12.46
CA CYS A 387 -6.25 10.53 13.65
C CYS A 387 -4.75 10.79 13.90
N ARG A 388 -4.44 11.72 14.84
CA ARG A 388 -3.08 12.20 15.01
C ARG A 388 -2.22 11.41 16.01
N SER A 389 -2.83 10.71 16.96
CA SER A 389 -2.10 10.01 18.02
C SER A 389 -2.85 8.79 18.53
N ILE A 390 -2.09 7.86 19.15
CA ILE A 390 -2.67 6.65 19.78
C ILE A 390 -3.68 7.05 20.86
N LYS A 391 -3.38 8.02 21.71
CA LYS A 391 -4.29 8.52 22.75
C LYS A 391 -5.60 9.06 22.16
N HIS A 392 -5.53 9.73 21.01
CA HIS A 392 -6.74 10.21 20.32
C HIS A 392 -7.54 9.03 19.76
N ALA A 393 -6.88 8.05 19.13
CA ALA A 393 -7.54 6.85 18.63
C ALA A 393 -8.24 6.03 19.74
N GLU A 394 -7.57 5.85 20.87
CA GLU A 394 -8.14 5.15 22.03
C GLU A 394 -9.39 5.86 22.57
N ARG A 395 -9.39 7.17 22.57
CA ARG A 395 -10.54 7.97 22.98
C ARG A 395 -11.71 7.84 22.00
N LEU A 396 -11.45 7.98 20.69
CA LEU A 396 -12.48 7.74 19.67
C LEU A 396 -13.05 6.33 19.79
N LEU A 397 -12.20 5.33 20.07
CA LEU A 397 -12.64 3.94 20.27
C LEU A 397 -13.67 3.81 21.40
N VAL A 398 -13.50 4.54 22.52
CA VAL A 398 -14.46 4.56 23.62
C VAL A 398 -15.83 5.08 23.15
N PHE A 399 -15.84 6.18 22.38
CA PHE A 399 -17.09 6.73 21.85
C PHE A 399 -17.74 5.80 20.83
N PHE A 400 -16.99 5.18 19.91
CA PHE A 400 -17.54 4.21 18.97
C PHE A 400 -18.21 3.01 19.67
N LYS A 401 -17.62 2.55 20.78
CA LYS A 401 -18.22 1.48 21.61
C LYS A 401 -19.56 1.87 22.20
N MET A 402 -19.78 3.15 22.56
CA MET A 402 -21.07 3.63 23.09
C MET A 402 -22.19 3.52 22.04
N TYR A 403 -21.85 3.53 20.74
CA TYR A 403 -22.79 3.40 19.63
C TYR A 403 -22.82 1.98 19.03
N ASP A 404 -22.21 1.00 19.70
CA ASP A 404 -22.12 -0.41 19.24
C ASP A 404 -21.49 -0.57 17.84
N ILE A 405 -20.61 0.35 17.45
CA ILE A 405 -19.85 0.26 16.19
C ILE A 405 -18.61 -0.60 16.42
N LYS A 406 -18.49 -1.70 15.67
CA LYS A 406 -17.31 -2.57 15.68
C LYS A 406 -16.11 -1.85 15.12
N THR A 407 -15.22 -1.43 15.98
CA THR A 407 -14.08 -0.56 15.66
C THR A 407 -12.77 -1.20 16.09
N SER A 408 -11.72 -1.01 15.31
CA SER A 408 -10.33 -1.36 15.66
C SER A 408 -9.41 -0.18 15.42
N VAL A 409 -8.26 -0.19 16.10
CA VAL A 409 -7.20 0.83 15.94
C VAL A 409 -6.01 0.19 15.24
N LEU A 410 -5.38 0.94 14.32
CA LEU A 410 -4.20 0.52 13.58
C LEU A 410 -3.06 1.52 13.79
N HIS A 411 -1.96 1.06 14.41
CA HIS A 411 -0.77 1.89 14.68
C HIS A 411 0.54 1.05 14.64
N SER A 412 1.68 1.72 14.63
CA SER A 412 3.01 1.09 14.49
C SER A 412 3.37 0.11 15.60
N ASN A 413 2.85 0.31 16.82
CA ASN A 413 3.16 -0.52 17.99
C ASN A 413 2.41 -1.85 18.05
N LEU A 414 1.44 -2.07 17.13
CA LEU A 414 0.74 -3.35 17.04
C LEU A 414 1.67 -4.44 16.49
N SER A 415 1.52 -5.66 17.01
CA SER A 415 2.12 -6.84 16.42
C SER A 415 1.58 -7.08 14.98
N ARG A 416 2.32 -7.84 14.18
CA ARG A 416 1.85 -8.21 12.83
C ARG A 416 0.52 -8.93 12.85
N THR A 417 0.31 -9.82 13.82
CA THR A 417 -0.95 -10.55 14.00
C THR A 417 -2.12 -9.63 14.29
N GLU A 418 -1.96 -8.68 15.21
CA GLU A 418 -3.01 -7.70 15.53
C GLU A 418 -3.34 -6.83 14.32
N ARG A 419 -2.32 -6.36 13.58
CA ARG A 419 -2.53 -5.61 12.32
C ARG A 419 -3.29 -6.44 11.29
N PHE A 420 -2.87 -7.70 11.10
CA PHE A 420 -3.54 -8.61 10.17
C PHE A 420 -5.00 -8.81 10.55
N ASN A 421 -5.29 -9.12 11.82
CA ASN A 421 -6.65 -9.36 12.31
C ASN A 421 -7.52 -8.11 12.17
N ALA A 422 -7.00 -6.93 12.47
CA ALA A 422 -7.70 -5.66 12.27
C ALA A 422 -8.05 -5.43 10.79
N LEU A 423 -7.10 -5.61 9.90
CA LEU A 423 -7.30 -5.44 8.45
C LEU A 423 -8.23 -6.51 7.85
N ALA A 424 -8.04 -7.77 8.22
CA ALA A 424 -8.89 -8.87 7.76
C ALA A 424 -10.34 -8.71 8.26
N GLY A 425 -10.50 -8.33 9.54
CA GLY A 425 -11.80 -8.01 10.11
C GLY A 425 -12.49 -6.85 9.41
N PHE A 426 -11.72 -5.82 9.04
CA PHE A 426 -12.24 -4.65 8.33
C PHE A 426 -12.65 -4.99 6.89
N ARG A 427 -11.83 -5.74 6.14
CA ARG A 427 -12.17 -6.21 4.78
C ARG A 427 -13.42 -7.08 4.75
N THR A 428 -13.54 -8.01 5.68
CA THR A 428 -14.70 -8.93 5.76
C THR A 428 -15.97 -8.31 6.34
N GLY A 429 -15.87 -7.09 6.92
CA GLY A 429 -16.99 -6.41 7.57
C GLY A 429 -17.29 -6.82 9.00
N LYS A 430 -16.43 -7.63 9.57
CA LYS A 430 -16.47 -7.90 11.03
C LYS A 430 -16.13 -6.63 11.84
N ILE A 431 -15.33 -5.74 11.26
CA ILE A 431 -15.00 -4.41 11.77
C ILE A 431 -15.56 -3.39 10.77
N THR A 432 -16.34 -2.43 11.27
CA THR A 432 -17.00 -1.39 10.49
C THR A 432 -16.15 -0.13 10.36
N ALA A 433 -15.46 0.24 11.44
CA ALA A 433 -14.60 1.42 11.47
C ALA A 433 -13.15 1.04 11.84
N LEU A 434 -12.18 1.55 11.08
CA LEU A 434 -10.75 1.38 11.33
C LEU A 434 -10.12 2.75 11.58
N ILE A 435 -9.62 2.96 12.80
CA ILE A 435 -8.93 4.20 13.18
C ILE A 435 -7.44 4.01 12.91
N SER A 436 -6.85 4.87 12.09
CA SER A 436 -5.45 4.78 11.68
C SER A 436 -4.63 5.98 12.12
N ILE A 437 -3.42 5.70 12.62
CA ILE A 437 -2.41 6.69 12.96
C ILE A 437 -1.22 6.45 12.04
N GLU A 438 -0.96 7.36 11.09
CA GLU A 438 0.19 7.39 10.16
C GLU A 438 0.43 6.14 9.30
N MET A 439 0.10 4.95 9.80
CA MET A 439 0.39 3.67 9.13
C MET A 439 -0.27 3.48 7.77
N LEU A 440 -1.35 4.21 7.49
CA LEU A 440 -2.06 4.12 6.21
C LEU A 440 -1.64 5.19 5.21
N ASN A 441 -0.59 5.96 5.49
CA ASN A 441 -0.09 6.95 4.54
C ASN A 441 0.49 6.26 3.30
N GLU A 442 1.13 5.09 3.47
CA GLU A 442 1.75 4.32 2.38
C GLU A 442 1.51 2.81 2.58
N GLY A 443 1.18 2.11 1.51
CA GLY A 443 1.30 0.66 1.43
C GLY A 443 0.10 -0.22 1.80
N ILE A 444 -1.00 0.24 2.41
CA ILE A 444 -2.14 -0.62 2.74
C ILE A 444 -3.27 -0.46 1.72
N ASP A 445 -3.64 -1.55 1.07
CA ASP A 445 -4.73 -1.61 0.09
C ASP A 445 -6.03 -2.10 0.73
N VAL A 446 -7.04 -1.23 0.82
CA VAL A 446 -8.39 -1.57 1.28
C VAL A 446 -9.42 -0.93 0.34
N PRO A 447 -9.69 -1.56 -0.81
CA PRO A 447 -10.60 -1.00 -1.82
C PRO A 447 -12.05 -0.88 -1.34
N GLU A 448 -12.43 -1.60 -0.30
CA GLU A 448 -13.78 -1.60 0.28
C GLU A 448 -14.15 -0.31 1.02
N VAL A 449 -13.17 0.55 1.33
CA VAL A 449 -13.40 1.83 2.02
C VAL A 449 -14.38 2.69 1.23
N ASN A 450 -15.51 3.06 1.84
CA ASN A 450 -16.52 3.95 1.28
C ASN A 450 -16.83 5.17 2.17
N ILE A 451 -16.21 5.26 3.34
CA ILE A 451 -16.25 6.43 4.23
C ILE A 451 -14.82 6.75 4.66
N VAL A 452 -14.36 7.95 4.40
CA VAL A 452 -13.03 8.46 4.82
C VAL A 452 -13.23 9.63 5.76
N CYS A 453 -12.67 9.53 6.96
CA CYS A 453 -12.80 10.56 7.98
C CYS A 453 -11.44 11.14 8.35
N PHE A 454 -11.29 12.44 8.26
CA PHE A 454 -10.10 13.16 8.68
C PHE A 454 -10.34 13.80 10.06
N ALA A 455 -9.88 13.11 11.11
CA ALA A 455 -9.89 13.62 12.49
C ALA A 455 -8.54 14.23 12.89
N ARG A 456 -7.71 14.61 11.91
CA ARG A 456 -6.41 15.27 12.10
C ARG A 456 -6.17 16.32 11.03
N VAL A 457 -5.39 17.35 11.37
CA VAL A 457 -4.85 18.27 10.37
C VAL A 457 -3.76 17.54 9.57
N THR A 458 -3.84 17.58 8.26
CA THR A 458 -2.81 17.07 7.36
C THR A 458 -2.27 18.25 6.55
N HIS A 459 -1.02 18.62 6.78
CA HIS A 459 -0.41 19.81 6.19
C HIS A 459 0.17 19.60 4.78
N SER A 460 0.05 18.38 4.23
CA SER A 460 0.59 18.07 2.92
C SER A 460 -0.52 17.65 1.96
N ARG A 461 -0.63 18.37 0.84
CA ARG A 461 -1.49 18.00 -0.30
C ARG A 461 -1.28 16.53 -0.70
N ARG A 462 -0.02 16.11 -0.72
CA ARG A 462 0.36 14.74 -1.04
C ARG A 462 -0.27 13.72 -0.08
N ILE A 463 -0.13 13.95 1.22
CA ILE A 463 -0.68 13.03 2.24
C ILE A 463 -2.21 12.99 2.13
N PHE A 464 -2.86 14.14 1.94
CA PHE A 464 -4.30 14.22 1.73
C PHE A 464 -4.74 13.40 0.51
N LEU A 465 -4.12 13.61 -0.65
CA LEU A 465 -4.43 12.87 -1.89
C LEU A 465 -4.11 11.38 -1.77
N GLN A 466 -3.05 11.00 -1.07
CA GLN A 466 -2.73 9.60 -0.82
C GLN A 466 -3.76 8.93 0.10
N GLN A 467 -4.21 9.62 1.16
CA GLN A 467 -5.23 9.12 2.08
C GLN A 467 -6.60 9.04 1.39
N LEU A 468 -6.99 10.07 0.68
CA LEU A 468 -8.22 10.11 -0.11
C LEU A 468 -8.20 9.01 -1.18
N GLY A 469 -7.11 8.88 -1.93
CA GLY A 469 -6.95 7.90 -3.00
C GLY A 469 -7.13 6.44 -2.57
N ARG A 470 -6.98 6.13 -1.29
CA ARG A 470 -7.28 4.79 -0.76
C ARG A 470 -8.78 4.50 -0.78
N GLY A 471 -9.59 5.49 -0.47
CA GLY A 471 -11.04 5.40 -0.58
C GLY A 471 -11.54 5.48 -2.03
N LEU A 472 -10.77 6.06 -2.95
CA LEU A 472 -11.23 6.28 -4.34
C LEU A 472 -11.16 5.04 -5.23
N ARG A 473 -10.54 3.95 -4.80
CA ARG A 473 -10.50 2.71 -5.60
C ARG A 473 -11.90 2.18 -5.86
N LEU A 474 -12.16 1.78 -7.09
CA LEU A 474 -13.41 1.15 -7.45
C LEU A 474 -13.54 -0.22 -6.77
N SER A 475 -14.73 -0.53 -6.27
CA SER A 475 -15.13 -1.88 -5.89
C SER A 475 -16.58 -2.12 -6.35
N ASP A 476 -16.97 -3.38 -6.50
CA ASP A 476 -18.21 -3.78 -7.22
C ASP A 476 -19.50 -3.12 -6.72
N ASN A 477 -19.54 -2.68 -5.44
CA ASN A 477 -20.73 -2.08 -4.83
C ASN A 477 -20.55 -0.62 -4.41
N LYS A 478 -19.45 0.03 -4.83
CA LYS A 478 -19.13 1.39 -4.40
C LYS A 478 -19.32 2.40 -5.53
N LYS A 479 -20.34 3.26 -5.41
CA LYS A 479 -20.63 4.33 -6.37
C LYS A 479 -19.86 5.61 -6.08
N GLU A 480 -19.71 5.93 -4.78
CA GLU A 480 -19.05 7.14 -4.29
C GLU A 480 -18.35 6.88 -2.96
N VAL A 481 -17.48 7.79 -2.57
CA VAL A 481 -16.81 7.81 -1.27
C VAL A 481 -17.29 9.02 -0.51
N LYS A 482 -17.83 8.81 0.69
CA LYS A 482 -18.20 9.88 1.60
C LYS A 482 -16.96 10.31 2.37
N VAL A 483 -16.62 11.59 2.29
CA VAL A 483 -15.49 12.18 3.01
C VAL A 483 -16.02 13.10 4.09
N LEU A 484 -15.65 12.81 5.34
CA LEU A 484 -15.94 13.64 6.50
C LEU A 484 -14.65 14.32 6.96
N ASP A 485 -14.57 15.62 6.83
CA ASP A 485 -13.42 16.41 7.28
C ASP A 485 -13.80 17.23 8.52
N PHE A 486 -13.36 16.79 9.70
CA PHE A 486 -13.68 17.42 10.99
C PHE A 486 -12.68 18.51 11.41
N VAL A 487 -11.71 18.74 10.61
CA VAL A 487 -10.71 19.76 10.89
C VAL A 487 -10.89 20.83 9.86
N ALA A 488 -11.18 22.02 10.30
CA ALA A 488 -11.11 23.21 9.47
C ALA A 488 -9.63 23.49 9.09
N ASP A 489 -9.04 22.58 8.33
CA ASP A 489 -7.83 22.90 7.59
C ASP A 489 -8.28 23.55 6.29
N ILE A 490 -8.25 24.85 6.30
CA ILE A 490 -8.56 25.70 5.15
C ILE A 490 -7.83 25.22 3.89
N ARG A 491 -6.62 24.66 4.04
CA ARG A 491 -5.84 24.07 2.94
C ARG A 491 -6.52 22.87 2.27
N ARG A 492 -7.25 22.03 3.03
CA ARG A 492 -8.01 20.91 2.45
C ARG A 492 -9.21 21.37 1.65
N VAL A 493 -9.88 22.42 2.11
CA VAL A 493 -10.96 23.05 1.33
C VAL A 493 -10.42 23.55 0.01
N ALA A 494 -9.28 24.25 0.06
CA ALA A 494 -8.62 24.77 -1.11
C ALA A 494 -8.30 23.67 -2.13
N GLU A 495 -7.75 22.55 -1.68
CA GLU A 495 -7.46 21.40 -2.53
C GLU A 495 -8.71 20.76 -3.13
N GLY A 496 -9.78 20.61 -2.33
CA GLY A 496 -11.06 20.12 -2.84
C GLY A 496 -11.66 21.06 -3.89
N VAL A 497 -11.62 22.37 -3.64
CA VAL A 497 -12.08 23.40 -4.60
C VAL A 497 -11.21 23.40 -5.86
N ALA A 498 -9.88 23.28 -5.73
CA ALA A 498 -8.98 23.23 -6.88
C ALA A 498 -9.26 21.99 -7.75
N ILE A 499 -9.44 20.81 -7.14
CA ILE A 499 -9.81 19.59 -7.83
C ILE A 499 -11.14 19.75 -8.56
N ASN A 500 -12.13 20.36 -7.91
CA ASN A 500 -13.47 20.56 -8.51
C ASN A 500 -13.43 21.58 -9.66
N ASN A 501 -12.69 22.67 -9.51
CA ASN A 501 -12.49 23.67 -10.56
C ASN A 501 -11.74 23.10 -11.77
N GLU A 502 -10.76 22.23 -11.54
CA GLU A 502 -10.05 21.52 -12.60
C GLU A 502 -11.01 20.61 -13.38
N ALA A 503 -11.87 19.86 -12.67
CA ALA A 503 -12.89 19.04 -13.31
C ALA A 503 -13.86 19.85 -14.17
N LYS A 504 -14.35 20.98 -13.68
CA LYS A 504 -15.21 21.89 -14.44
C LYS A 504 -14.57 22.41 -15.72
N LYS A 505 -13.26 22.72 -15.69
CA LYS A 505 -12.53 23.19 -16.88
C LYS A 505 -12.46 22.13 -17.97
N PHE A 506 -12.30 20.85 -17.59
CA PHE A 506 -12.11 19.77 -18.55
C PHE A 506 -13.42 19.19 -19.10
N HIS A 507 -14.49 19.11 -18.30
CA HIS A 507 -15.71 18.40 -18.68
C HIS A 507 -17.03 19.13 -18.32
N GLY A 508 -16.96 20.29 -17.68
CA GLY A 508 -18.16 21.05 -17.28
C GLY A 508 -18.95 20.47 -16.10
N GLU A 509 -18.49 19.37 -15.50
CA GLU A 509 -19.15 18.69 -14.38
C GLU A 509 -18.41 18.85 -13.06
N GLU A 510 -19.17 18.93 -11.96
CA GLU A 510 -18.64 18.84 -10.60
C GLU A 510 -18.47 17.38 -10.23
N ILE A 511 -17.28 17.01 -9.77
CA ILE A 511 -16.95 15.64 -9.31
C ILE A 511 -16.96 15.51 -7.79
N ILE A 512 -16.83 16.63 -7.10
CA ILE A 512 -16.95 16.72 -5.64
C ILE A 512 -18.26 17.41 -5.35
N ASN A 513 -19.16 16.72 -4.67
CA ASN A 513 -20.43 17.29 -4.27
C ASN A 513 -20.27 17.96 -2.90
N TYR A 514 -20.43 19.28 -2.87
CA TYR A 514 -20.48 20.04 -1.62
C TYR A 514 -21.96 20.20 -1.22
N PRO A 515 -22.41 19.67 -0.07
CA PRO A 515 -23.78 19.84 0.38
C PRO A 515 -24.13 21.32 0.48
N LYS A 516 -25.14 21.75 -0.24
CA LYS A 516 -25.63 23.13 -0.17
C LYS A 516 -26.07 23.42 1.28
N GLY A 517 -25.37 24.32 1.99
CA GLY A 517 -25.75 24.82 3.30
C GLY A 517 -24.92 24.35 4.50
N GLN A 518 -23.92 23.48 4.31
CA GLN A 518 -23.02 23.04 5.40
C GLN A 518 -21.55 23.44 5.23
N ILE A 519 -21.22 24.07 4.13
CA ILE A 519 -19.94 24.76 4.03
C ILE A 519 -20.02 25.94 4.97
N VAL A 520 -19.27 25.86 6.05
CA VAL A 520 -18.90 26.97 6.90
C VAL A 520 -19.74 28.22 6.63
N GLN A 521 -20.59 28.65 7.54
CA GLN A 521 -21.09 30.01 7.50
C GLN A 521 -19.91 30.96 7.67
N PHE A 522 -19.08 31.08 6.62
CA PHE A 522 -18.23 32.24 6.50
C PHE A 522 -19.16 33.44 6.27
N SER A 523 -18.99 34.49 7.05
CA SER A 523 -19.57 35.80 6.72
C SER A 523 -19.17 36.17 5.28
N SER A 524 -19.93 37.05 4.63
CA SER A 524 -19.65 37.52 3.27
C SER A 524 -18.20 38.00 3.07
N ASP A 525 -17.57 38.48 4.14
CA ASP A 525 -16.18 38.96 4.16
C ASP A 525 -15.16 37.79 4.10
N ALA A 526 -15.51 36.62 4.61
CA ALA A 526 -14.64 35.46 4.57
C ALA A 526 -14.51 34.84 3.16
N ARG A 527 -15.42 35.12 2.24
CA ARG A 527 -15.32 34.63 0.86
C ARG A 527 -14.18 35.30 0.10
N ASN A 528 -14.03 36.63 0.24
CA ASN A 528 -12.93 37.38 -0.34
C ASN A 528 -11.59 37.05 0.33
N PHE A 529 -11.61 36.84 1.64
CA PHE A 529 -10.47 36.38 2.42
C PHE A 529 -10.04 34.96 2.01
N PHE A 530 -11.00 34.09 1.74
CA PHE A 530 -10.75 32.74 1.29
C PHE A 530 -10.12 32.69 -0.12
N ASP A 531 -10.62 33.49 -1.06
CA ASP A 531 -10.05 33.60 -2.41
C ASP A 531 -8.63 34.18 -2.37
N GLN A 532 -8.40 35.21 -1.54
CA GLN A 532 -7.09 35.82 -1.36
C GLN A 532 -6.11 34.89 -0.64
N TYR A 533 -6.59 34.15 0.36
CA TYR A 533 -5.83 33.11 1.06
C TYR A 533 -5.47 31.92 0.15
N LEU A 534 -6.31 31.59 -0.83
CA LEU A 534 -6.01 30.56 -1.84
C LEU A 534 -4.91 31.01 -2.82
N GLU A 535 -4.84 32.30 -3.17
CA GLU A 535 -3.77 32.85 -4.00
C GLU A 535 -2.42 32.86 -3.27
N ASP A 536 -2.41 33.22 -1.98
CA ASP A 536 -1.18 33.27 -1.16
C ASP A 536 -0.67 31.88 -0.77
N MET A 537 -1.54 30.85 -0.81
CA MET A 537 -1.24 29.48 -0.37
C MET A 537 -0.32 28.68 -1.31
N SER A 538 -0.09 29.13 -2.53
CA SER A 538 0.90 28.48 -3.42
C SER A 538 2.32 28.50 -2.80
N ASP A 539 2.59 29.48 -1.93
CA ASP A 539 3.89 29.65 -1.26
C ASP A 539 3.96 28.96 0.13
N ILE A 540 2.81 28.67 0.76
CA ILE A 540 2.74 28.11 2.12
C ILE A 540 2.82 26.57 2.15
N SER A 541 2.71 25.89 1.01
CA SER A 541 2.77 24.41 0.93
C SER A 541 4.08 23.79 1.47
N ASN A 542 5.09 24.62 1.78
CA ASN A 542 6.40 24.22 2.30
C ASN A 542 6.58 24.45 3.81
N LEU A 543 5.56 24.90 4.55
CA LEU A 543 5.70 25.22 5.97
C LEU A 543 5.54 23.97 6.85
N ASP A 544 6.57 23.69 7.64
CA ASP A 544 6.64 22.67 8.70
C ASP A 544 5.67 23.02 9.86
N GLU A 545 5.34 22.03 10.73
CA GLU A 545 4.51 22.22 11.94
C GLU A 545 5.08 23.27 12.91
N SER A 546 6.37 23.58 12.81
CA SER A 546 7.07 24.63 13.55
C SER A 546 6.88 26.03 12.96
N ALA A 547 6.26 26.17 11.79
CA ALA A 547 6.07 27.42 11.12
C ALA A 547 5.03 28.30 11.84
N ARG A 548 5.25 29.60 11.82
CA ARG A 548 4.29 30.61 12.29
C ARG A 548 3.37 30.96 11.12
N LEU A 549 2.08 30.89 11.37
CA LEU A 549 1.06 31.36 10.42
C LEU A 549 0.69 32.77 10.81
N GLU A 550 0.93 33.74 9.94
CA GLU A 550 0.38 35.08 10.05
C GLU A 550 -0.89 35.14 9.18
N PHE A 551 -2.01 35.44 9.80
CA PHE A 551 -3.26 35.70 9.09
C PHE A 551 -3.31 37.21 8.76
N PRO A 552 -3.64 37.59 7.53
CA PRO A 552 -3.86 39.00 7.19
C PRO A 552 -5.04 39.56 7.98
N ASP A 553 -5.02 40.90 8.22
CA ASP A 553 -6.03 41.64 8.98
C ASP A 553 -7.40 41.61 8.30
#